data_a0186bccdada65760817ad8edd7d9ef4
#
_entry.id   a0186bccdada65760817ad8edd7d9ef4
#
_cell.length_a   1.000
_cell.length_b   1.000
_cell.length_c   1.000
_cell.angle_alpha   90.00
_cell.angle_beta   90.00
_cell.angle_gamma   90.00
#
_symmetry.space_group_name_H-M   'P 1'
#
loop_
_entity.id
_entity.type
_entity.pdbx_description
1 polymer ?
#
loop_
_entity_poly.entity_id
_entity_poly.type
_entity_poly.pdbx_seq_one_letter_code
_entity_poly.pdbx_strand_id
1 'polypeptide(L)'
;EDRASKSYAVFLVWDNIFYQTRKKHVWGRKSNVRLGVAQWQMRQFKSIEELLHQVEFFVDTVSGYKADLILFPELFNAPLLSRYNQEDPPLAMRHLSEVTETIRDEMLKMAMTYNINIVTGSLPQCVEQKLYNVSFLCRRDGTWDAQYKLHITPDESECWGLRGGEE
;
A
#
# COMPACT_ATOMS: atom_id res chain seq x y z
N GLU A 1 28.18 -12.01 17.56
CA GLU A 1 28.35 -11.91 16.09
C GLU A 1 27.04 -11.50 15.48
N ASP A 2 27.01 -10.23 15.18
CA ASP A 2 25.83 -9.49 14.72
C ASP A 2 25.65 -9.79 13.23
N ARG A 3 24.76 -10.72 12.88
CA ARG A 3 24.28 -10.86 11.51
C ARG A 3 23.23 -9.78 11.28
N ALA A 4 23.69 -8.59 10.93
CA ALA A 4 22.83 -7.59 10.31
C ALA A 4 22.07 -8.23 9.15
N SER A 5 20.76 -8.44 9.31
CA SER A 5 19.89 -8.96 8.27
C SER A 5 19.86 -7.94 7.13
N LYS A 6 20.62 -8.21 6.08
CA LYS A 6 20.55 -7.42 4.85
C LYS A 6 19.16 -7.59 4.27
N SER A 7 18.41 -6.51 4.32
CA SER A 7 17.11 -6.40 3.66
C SER A 7 17.36 -6.39 2.15
N TYR A 8 17.13 -7.51 1.47
CA TYR A 8 17.20 -7.54 0.02
C TYR A 8 15.87 -7.07 -0.54
N ALA A 9 15.87 -5.89 -1.14
CA ALA A 9 14.77 -5.45 -1.98
C ALA A 9 14.94 -6.09 -3.36
N VAL A 10 14.08 -7.03 -3.71
CA VAL A 10 14.01 -7.56 -5.06
C VAL A 10 13.02 -6.71 -5.84
N PHE A 11 13.50 -5.99 -6.83
CA PHE A 11 12.67 -5.21 -7.74
C PHE A 11 12.42 -6.02 -8.99
N LEU A 12 11.16 -6.39 -9.23
CA LEU A 12 10.74 -6.88 -10.53
C LEU A 12 10.26 -5.67 -11.34
N VAL A 13 11.10 -5.21 -12.26
CA VAL A 13 10.72 -4.22 -13.27
C VAL A 13 10.28 -4.99 -14.51
N TRP A 14 8.99 -4.96 -14.81
CA TRP A 14 8.46 -5.56 -16.03
C TRP A 14 8.33 -4.49 -17.11
N ASP A 15 9.15 -4.59 -18.14
CA ASP A 15 8.96 -3.89 -19.40
C ASP A 15 8.03 -4.75 -20.28
N ASN A 16 6.89 -4.17 -20.70
CA ASN A 16 5.86 -4.71 -21.58
C ASN A 16 4.71 -5.48 -20.90
N ILE A 17 3.73 -4.73 -20.45
CA ILE A 17 2.36 -5.23 -20.40
C ILE A 17 1.54 -4.47 -21.42
N PHE A 18 1.10 -5.17 -22.48
CA PHE A 18 0.12 -4.63 -23.43
C PHE A 18 -1.23 -4.58 -22.75
N TYR A 19 -1.70 -3.40 -22.38
CA TYR A 19 -3.07 -3.18 -21.93
C TYR A 19 -3.85 -2.47 -23.02
N GLN A 20 -4.73 -3.19 -23.73
CA GLN A 20 -5.75 -2.57 -24.57
C GLN A 20 -6.92 -2.15 -23.70
N THR A 21 -6.96 -0.92 -23.25
CA THR A 21 -8.19 -0.32 -22.72
C THR A 21 -8.91 0.44 -23.83
N ARG A 22 -10.09 -0.06 -24.18
CA ARG A 22 -11.09 0.74 -24.88
C ARG A 22 -11.67 1.75 -23.90
N LYS A 23 -11.10 2.94 -23.84
CA LYS A 23 -11.83 4.22 -23.66
C LYS A 23 -10.85 5.38 -23.77
N LYS A 24 -11.18 6.35 -24.64
CA LYS A 24 -10.44 7.58 -24.86
C LYS A 24 -10.43 8.43 -23.58
N HIS A 25 -9.30 8.47 -22.90
CA HIS A 25 -8.90 9.58 -22.07
C HIS A 25 -7.51 10.03 -22.51
N VAL A 26 -7.38 11.35 -22.69
CA VAL A 26 -6.22 12.05 -23.22
C VAL A 26 -5.08 11.99 -22.20
N TRP A 27 -4.37 10.88 -22.22
CA TRP A 27 -3.01 10.78 -21.68
C TRP A 27 -2.09 10.75 -22.91
N GLY A 28 -1.08 11.60 -22.92
CA GLY A 28 -0.07 11.53 -23.97
C GLY A 28 0.38 10.08 -24.11
N ARG A 29 0.30 9.52 -25.33
CA ARG A 29 0.57 8.11 -25.60
C ARG A 29 2.00 7.75 -25.20
N LYS A 30 2.19 7.31 -23.95
CA LYS A 30 3.32 6.42 -23.64
C LYS A 30 2.95 5.05 -24.18
N SER A 31 3.76 4.53 -25.08
CA SER A 31 3.59 3.16 -25.61
C SER A 31 3.86 2.09 -24.55
N ASN A 32 4.59 2.43 -23.49
CA ASN A 32 5.00 1.52 -22.41
C ASN A 32 4.76 2.17 -21.05
N VAL A 33 4.26 1.39 -20.07
CA VAL A 33 4.13 1.75 -18.67
C VAL A 33 5.13 0.92 -17.89
N ARG A 34 5.98 1.56 -17.09
CA ARG A 34 6.94 0.89 -16.22
C ARG A 34 6.37 0.77 -14.81
N LEU A 35 6.27 -0.47 -14.33
CA LEU A 35 5.74 -0.79 -13.01
C LEU A 35 6.85 -1.25 -12.07
N GLY A 36 6.82 -0.76 -10.84
CA GLY A 36 7.57 -1.31 -9.73
C GLY A 36 6.64 -2.09 -8.79
N VAL A 37 7.08 -3.24 -8.31
CA VAL A 37 6.36 -4.03 -7.30
C VAL A 37 7.26 -4.18 -6.10
N ALA A 38 6.79 -3.74 -4.93
CA ALA A 38 7.54 -3.87 -3.70
C ALA A 38 7.40 -5.30 -3.15
N GLN A 39 8.50 -6.04 -3.12
CA GLN A 39 8.56 -7.27 -2.34
C GLN A 39 8.82 -6.90 -0.89
N TRP A 40 7.75 -6.91 -0.08
CA TRP A 40 7.73 -6.42 1.27
C TRP A 40 8.09 -7.52 2.27
N GLN A 41 9.04 -7.24 3.14
CA GLN A 41 9.35 -8.14 4.25
C GLN A 41 8.53 -7.74 5.48
N MET A 42 7.71 -8.66 5.99
CA MET A 42 6.96 -8.47 7.23
C MET A 42 7.91 -8.55 8.43
N ARG A 43 8.46 -7.42 8.81
CA ARG A 43 9.30 -7.23 10.00
C ARG A 43 8.65 -6.25 10.95
N GLN A 44 8.90 -6.39 12.23
CA GLN A 44 8.36 -5.45 13.23
C GLN A 44 8.86 -4.03 12.97
N PHE A 45 7.96 -3.07 13.08
CA PHE A 45 8.25 -1.64 13.11
C PHE A 45 7.91 -1.07 14.49
N LYS A 46 8.79 -0.23 15.00
CA LYS A 46 8.62 0.42 16.30
C LYS A 46 7.68 1.62 16.23
N SER A 47 7.50 2.20 15.05
CA SER A 47 6.64 3.36 14.85
C SER A 47 6.16 3.46 13.39
N ILE A 48 5.19 4.34 13.14
CA ILE A 48 4.72 4.69 11.80
C ILE A 48 5.85 5.31 10.99
N GLU A 49 6.67 6.14 11.61
CA GLU A 49 7.79 6.82 10.97
C GLU A 49 8.80 5.81 10.43
N GLU A 50 9.06 4.73 11.17
CA GLU A 50 9.96 3.67 10.72
C GLU A 50 9.35 2.90 9.53
N LEU A 51 8.04 2.63 9.55
CA LEU A 51 7.31 2.06 8.42
C LEU A 51 7.40 2.98 7.19
N LEU A 52 7.08 4.26 7.36
CA LEU A 52 7.08 5.25 6.28
C LEU A 52 8.47 5.47 5.70
N HIS A 53 9.50 5.46 6.52
CA HIS A 53 10.89 5.52 6.03
C HIS A 53 11.24 4.31 5.16
N GLN A 54 10.75 3.12 5.51
CA GLN A 54 10.92 1.93 4.66
C GLN A 54 10.12 2.05 3.35
N VAL A 55 8.90 2.59 3.40
CA VAL A 55 8.09 2.87 2.20
C VAL A 55 8.82 3.85 1.30
N GLU A 56 9.33 4.95 1.85
CA GLU A 56 10.07 5.97 1.12
C GLU A 56 11.30 5.41 0.41
N PHE A 57 12.05 4.51 1.05
CA PHE A 57 13.17 3.81 0.42
C PHE A 57 12.76 3.08 -0.86
N PHE A 58 11.61 2.39 -0.86
CA PHE A 58 11.10 1.71 -2.06
C PHE A 58 10.65 2.72 -3.12
N VAL A 59 9.93 3.78 -2.72
CA VAL A 59 9.42 4.80 -3.63
C VAL A 59 10.57 5.54 -4.31
N ASP A 60 11.58 5.98 -3.55
CA ASP A 60 12.76 6.65 -4.07
C ASP A 60 13.52 5.76 -5.07
N THR A 61 13.79 4.52 -4.68
CA THR A 61 14.50 3.56 -5.53
C THR A 61 13.76 3.33 -6.85
N VAL A 62 12.45 3.05 -6.80
CA VAL A 62 11.64 2.77 -7.99
C VAL A 62 11.48 4.01 -8.88
N SER A 63 11.37 5.19 -8.27
CA SER A 63 11.33 6.46 -8.99
C SER A 63 12.64 6.72 -9.73
N GLY A 64 13.80 6.38 -9.14
CA GLY A 64 15.11 6.44 -9.76
C GLY A 64 15.21 5.60 -11.05
N TYR A 65 14.47 4.49 -11.13
CA TYR A 65 14.30 3.69 -12.37
C TYR A 65 13.27 4.29 -13.34
N LYS A 66 12.73 5.48 -13.07
CA LYS A 66 11.73 6.18 -13.88
C LYS A 66 10.46 5.35 -14.11
N ALA A 67 10.03 4.61 -13.09
CA ALA A 67 8.77 3.91 -13.12
C ALA A 67 7.59 4.89 -13.09
N ASP A 68 6.48 4.49 -13.68
CA ASP A 68 5.24 5.28 -13.71
C ASP A 68 4.36 5.02 -12.49
N LEU A 69 4.52 3.83 -11.87
CA LEU A 69 3.74 3.39 -10.73
C LEU A 69 4.57 2.42 -9.86
N ILE A 70 4.38 2.49 -8.54
CA ILE A 70 4.80 1.46 -7.59
C ILE A 70 3.58 0.86 -6.90
N LEU A 71 3.62 -0.46 -6.67
CA LEU A 71 2.59 -1.24 -5.98
C LEU A 71 3.16 -1.87 -4.70
N PHE A 72 2.48 -1.65 -3.58
CA PHE A 72 2.73 -2.32 -2.30
C PHE A 72 1.77 -3.50 -2.09
N PRO A 73 2.09 -4.48 -1.24
CA PRO A 73 1.24 -5.65 -1.02
C PRO A 73 0.05 -5.35 -0.10
N GLU A 74 -0.87 -6.30 -0.02
CA GLU A 74 -1.99 -6.29 0.90
C GLU A 74 -1.51 -6.21 2.35
N LEU A 75 -2.18 -5.36 3.16
CA LEU A 75 -1.93 -5.19 4.60
C LEU A 75 -0.43 -4.99 4.95
N PHE A 76 0.30 -4.24 4.11
CA PHE A 76 1.74 -4.02 4.30
C PHE A 76 2.08 -3.36 5.64
N ASN A 77 1.11 -2.71 6.28
CA ASN A 77 1.23 -2.10 7.61
C ASN A 77 0.97 -3.08 8.77
N ALA A 78 0.60 -4.34 8.49
CA ALA A 78 0.37 -5.36 9.51
C ALA A 78 1.53 -5.54 10.52
N PRO A 79 2.81 -5.31 10.17
CA PRO A 79 3.88 -5.35 11.17
C PRO A 79 3.72 -4.39 12.36
N LEU A 80 2.94 -3.33 12.22
CA LEU A 80 2.59 -2.43 13.33
C LEU A 80 1.70 -3.10 14.38
N LEU A 81 0.99 -4.20 14.02
CA LEU A 81 0.18 -5.00 14.94
C LEU A 81 0.99 -5.61 16.09
N SER A 82 2.31 -5.74 15.95
CA SER A 82 3.16 -6.24 17.03
C SER A 82 2.99 -5.48 18.35
N ARG A 83 2.48 -4.25 18.31
CA ARG A 83 2.15 -3.43 19.48
C ARG A 83 0.88 -3.89 20.19
N TYR A 84 0.02 -4.64 19.51
CA TYR A 84 -1.32 -5.04 19.94
C TYR A 84 -1.47 -6.56 20.07
N ASN A 85 -0.35 -7.30 20.18
CA ASN A 85 -0.32 -8.77 20.19
C ASN A 85 -1.11 -9.44 21.32
N GLN A 86 -1.50 -8.68 22.35
CA GLN A 86 -2.29 -9.18 23.49
C GLN A 86 -3.78 -8.88 23.33
N GLU A 87 -4.18 -8.23 22.27
CA GLU A 87 -5.55 -7.80 22.05
C GLU A 87 -6.32 -8.79 21.20
N ASP A 88 -7.66 -8.70 21.28
CA ASP A 88 -8.56 -9.38 20.37
C ASP A 88 -8.31 -8.92 18.93
N PRO A 89 -8.20 -9.81 17.93
CA PRO A 89 -7.82 -9.46 16.57
C PRO A 89 -8.66 -8.36 15.91
N PRO A 90 -10.01 -8.32 16.05
CA PRO A 90 -10.81 -7.20 15.54
C PRO A 90 -10.45 -5.86 16.18
N LEU A 91 -10.11 -5.84 17.47
CA LEU A 91 -9.71 -4.63 18.17
C LEU A 91 -8.32 -4.15 17.68
N ALA A 92 -7.37 -5.07 17.54
CA ALA A 92 -6.06 -4.78 17.00
C ALA A 92 -6.13 -4.19 15.58
N MET A 93 -7.02 -4.72 14.73
CA MET A 93 -7.27 -4.19 13.39
C MET A 93 -7.92 -2.79 13.42
N ARG A 94 -8.76 -2.49 14.42
CA ARG A 94 -9.30 -1.13 14.61
C ARG A 94 -8.20 -0.13 14.99
N HIS A 95 -7.31 -0.50 15.91
CA HIS A 95 -6.16 0.34 16.24
C HIS A 95 -5.25 0.56 15.03
N LEU A 96 -5.04 -0.48 14.21
CA LEU A 96 -4.27 -0.32 12.98
C LEU A 96 -4.97 0.62 11.99
N SER A 97 -6.29 0.69 11.98
CA SER A 97 -7.05 1.58 11.11
C SER A 97 -6.91 3.07 11.48
N GLU A 98 -6.57 3.39 12.72
CA GLU A 98 -6.39 4.77 13.20
C GLU A 98 -5.25 5.51 12.48
N VAL A 99 -4.28 4.76 11.95
CA VAL A 99 -3.12 5.32 11.25
C VAL A 99 -3.24 5.30 9.73
N THR A 100 -4.33 4.76 9.20
CA THR A 100 -4.51 4.55 7.75
C THR A 100 -4.52 5.85 6.97
N GLU A 101 -5.22 6.88 7.45
CA GLU A 101 -5.25 8.18 6.78
C GLU A 101 -3.88 8.87 6.81
N THR A 102 -3.17 8.77 7.93
CA THR A 102 -1.80 9.29 8.03
C THR A 102 -0.88 8.61 7.02
N ILE A 103 -0.96 7.27 6.89
CA ILE A 103 -0.14 6.53 5.92
C ILE A 103 -0.50 6.95 4.49
N ARG A 104 -1.80 7.04 4.15
CA ARG A 104 -2.24 7.51 2.83
C ARG A 104 -1.69 8.89 2.51
N ASP A 105 -1.80 9.84 3.43
CA ASP A 105 -1.40 11.22 3.21
C ASP A 105 0.12 11.37 3.04
N GLU A 106 0.90 10.63 3.81
CA GLU A 106 2.36 10.59 3.64
C GLU A 106 2.75 9.93 2.31
N MET A 107 2.08 8.83 1.91
CA MET A 107 2.33 8.21 0.61
C MET A 107 1.89 9.13 -0.55
N LEU A 108 0.84 9.94 -0.38
CA LEU A 108 0.46 10.96 -1.35
C LEU A 108 1.54 12.05 -1.50
N LYS A 109 2.13 12.52 -0.39
CA LYS A 109 3.26 13.44 -0.42
C LYS A 109 4.47 12.83 -1.13
N MET A 110 4.77 11.56 -0.86
CA MET A 110 5.83 10.83 -1.57
C MET A 110 5.54 10.72 -3.07
N ALA A 111 4.28 10.45 -3.47
CA ALA A 111 3.90 10.38 -4.88
C ALA A 111 4.19 11.68 -5.63
N MET A 112 3.92 12.82 -5.01
CA MET A 112 4.22 14.14 -5.54
C MET A 112 5.72 14.43 -5.56
N THR A 113 6.41 14.18 -4.45
CA THR A 113 7.84 14.46 -4.28
C THR A 113 8.71 13.68 -5.25
N TYR A 114 8.43 12.39 -5.39
CA TYR A 114 9.19 11.46 -6.24
C TYR A 114 8.62 11.35 -7.67
N ASN A 115 7.57 12.11 -7.99
CA ASN A 115 6.91 12.13 -9.30
C ASN A 115 6.52 10.73 -9.81
N ILE A 116 5.96 9.90 -8.95
CA ILE A 116 5.54 8.53 -9.23
C ILE A 116 4.13 8.28 -8.66
N ASN A 117 3.30 7.49 -9.35
CA ASN A 117 2.03 7.08 -8.76
C ASN A 117 2.27 5.92 -7.78
N ILE A 118 1.51 5.85 -6.70
CA ILE A 118 1.66 4.82 -5.67
C ILE A 118 0.31 4.14 -5.46
N VAL A 119 0.25 2.81 -5.63
CA VAL A 119 -0.82 1.99 -5.08
C VAL A 119 -0.35 1.49 -3.72
N THR A 120 -1.07 1.88 -2.67
CA THR A 120 -0.65 1.63 -1.29
C THR A 120 -0.68 0.15 -0.88
N GLY A 121 -1.04 -0.77 -1.82
CA GLY A 121 -1.45 -2.10 -1.39
C GLY A 121 -2.81 -2.00 -0.70
N SER A 122 -2.97 -2.62 0.46
CA SER A 122 -4.19 -2.37 1.21
C SER A 122 -3.93 -2.09 2.69
N LEU A 123 -4.90 -1.44 3.32
CA LEU A 123 -4.89 -0.95 4.69
C LEU A 123 -6.26 -1.17 5.33
N PRO A 124 -6.36 -1.48 6.64
CA PRO A 124 -7.65 -1.48 7.32
C PRO A 124 -8.15 -0.05 7.49
N GLN A 125 -9.41 0.20 7.24
CA GLN A 125 -10.07 1.50 7.46
C GLN A 125 -11.39 1.32 8.19
N CYS A 126 -11.61 2.10 9.25
CA CYS A 126 -12.88 2.12 9.97
C CYS A 126 -13.74 3.27 9.44
N VAL A 127 -14.93 2.96 8.91
CA VAL A 127 -15.93 3.91 8.46
C VAL A 127 -17.25 3.56 9.13
N GLU A 128 -17.88 4.50 9.82
CA GLU A 128 -19.16 4.29 10.52
C GLU A 128 -19.18 3.01 11.37
N GLN A 129 -18.13 2.80 12.18
CA GLN A 129 -17.92 1.65 13.05
C GLN A 129 -17.73 0.30 12.30
N LYS A 130 -17.74 0.29 10.98
CA LYS A 130 -17.45 -0.89 10.15
C LYS A 130 -16.00 -0.85 9.69
N LEU A 131 -15.35 -2.01 9.70
CA LEU A 131 -13.96 -2.15 9.30
C LEU A 131 -13.88 -2.72 7.89
N TYR A 132 -13.10 -2.08 7.04
CA TYR A 132 -12.89 -2.43 5.63
C TYR A 132 -11.40 -2.63 5.34
N ASN A 133 -11.13 -3.37 4.28
CA ASN A 133 -9.80 -3.46 3.66
C ASN A 133 -9.80 -2.54 2.42
N VAL A 134 -9.01 -1.46 2.44
CA VAL A 134 -9.02 -0.42 1.41
C VAL A 134 -7.65 -0.25 0.77
N SER A 135 -7.63 -0.09 -0.54
CA SER A 135 -6.43 0.29 -1.31
C SER A 135 -6.58 1.72 -1.82
N PHE A 136 -5.52 2.51 -1.73
CA PHE A 136 -5.48 3.86 -2.28
C PHE A 136 -4.56 3.94 -3.50
N LEU A 137 -5.01 4.68 -4.50
CA LEU A 137 -4.16 5.13 -5.59
C LEU A 137 -3.78 6.59 -5.33
N CYS A 138 -2.56 6.81 -4.85
CA CYS A 138 -1.98 8.14 -4.64
C CYS A 138 -1.29 8.58 -5.93
N ARG A 139 -1.75 9.67 -6.56
CA ARG A 139 -1.20 10.14 -7.82
C ARG A 139 -0.17 11.24 -7.62
N ARG A 140 0.76 11.31 -8.55
CA ARG A 140 1.81 12.35 -8.59
C ARG A 140 1.29 13.77 -8.76
N ASP A 141 0.02 13.94 -9.15
CA ASP A 141 -0.65 15.24 -9.26
C ASP A 141 -1.31 15.71 -7.96
N GLY A 142 -1.17 14.93 -6.88
CA GLY A 142 -1.75 15.24 -5.56
C GLY A 142 -3.19 14.79 -5.39
N THR A 143 -3.76 14.06 -6.35
CA THR A 143 -5.08 13.45 -6.21
C THR A 143 -4.98 11.99 -5.75
N TRP A 144 -6.05 11.46 -5.17
CA TRP A 144 -6.12 10.05 -4.79
C TRP A 144 -7.53 9.49 -5.00
N ASP A 145 -7.60 8.17 -5.19
CA ASP A 145 -8.83 7.37 -5.17
C ASP A 145 -8.70 6.24 -4.17
N ALA A 146 -9.84 5.71 -3.73
CA ALA A 146 -9.91 4.54 -2.85
C ALA A 146 -10.71 3.42 -3.51
N GLN A 147 -10.27 2.18 -3.30
CA GLN A 147 -11.00 0.98 -3.66
C GLN A 147 -11.11 0.07 -2.45
N TYR A 148 -12.32 -0.23 -2.05
CA TYR A 148 -12.62 -1.19 -0.99
C TYR A 148 -12.57 -2.62 -1.56
N LYS A 149 -12.03 -3.57 -0.80
CA LYS A 149 -12.05 -4.99 -1.15
C LYS A 149 -13.50 -5.49 -1.16
N LEU A 150 -13.96 -5.98 -2.32
CA LEU A 150 -15.34 -6.41 -2.49
C LEU A 150 -15.58 -7.80 -1.87
N HIS A 151 -14.68 -8.73 -2.13
CA HIS A 151 -14.79 -10.13 -1.69
C HIS A 151 -13.90 -10.39 -0.48
N ILE A 152 -14.51 -10.52 0.69
CA ILE A 152 -13.85 -10.80 1.95
C ILE A 152 -13.81 -12.32 2.17
N THR A 153 -12.68 -12.84 2.62
CA THR A 153 -12.57 -14.25 3.00
C THR A 153 -13.26 -14.52 4.34
N PRO A 154 -13.64 -15.78 4.63
CA PRO A 154 -14.21 -16.13 5.94
C PRO A 154 -13.33 -15.69 7.11
N ASP A 155 -12.01 -15.93 7.04
CA ASP A 155 -11.07 -15.54 8.09
C ASP A 155 -11.01 -14.03 8.31
N GLU A 156 -11.06 -13.24 7.25
CA GLU A 156 -11.10 -11.78 7.35
C GLU A 156 -12.38 -11.28 8.01
N SER A 157 -13.51 -11.94 7.74
CA SER A 157 -14.80 -11.58 8.33
C SER A 157 -14.91 -12.05 9.78
N GLU A 158 -14.58 -13.31 10.04
CA GLU A 158 -14.82 -13.96 11.35
C GLU A 158 -13.73 -13.61 12.36
N CYS A 159 -12.46 -13.60 11.94
CA CYS A 159 -11.33 -13.35 12.85
C CYS A 159 -10.98 -11.87 12.98
N TRP A 160 -11.08 -11.08 11.89
CA TRP A 160 -10.64 -9.68 11.89
C TRP A 160 -11.80 -8.68 11.86
N GLY A 161 -13.03 -9.14 11.66
CA GLY A 161 -14.22 -8.30 11.61
C GLY A 161 -14.31 -7.40 10.39
N LEU A 162 -13.57 -7.72 9.31
CA LEU A 162 -13.60 -6.98 8.06
C LEU A 162 -14.93 -7.21 7.31
N ARG A 163 -15.34 -6.20 6.55
CA ARG A 163 -16.52 -6.24 5.69
C ARG A 163 -16.15 -5.96 4.23
N GLY A 164 -16.91 -6.56 3.30
CA GLY A 164 -16.82 -6.24 1.89
C GLY A 164 -17.31 -4.83 1.60
N GLY A 165 -16.69 -4.16 0.63
CA GLY A 165 -17.17 -2.92 0.08
C GLY A 165 -18.44 -3.14 -0.77
N GLU A 166 -19.13 -2.05 -1.05
CA GLU A 166 -20.24 -2.02 -2.02
C GLU A 166 -19.67 -1.65 -3.40
N GLU A 167 -20.34 -2.13 -4.48
CA GLU A 167 -19.98 -1.81 -5.87
C GLU A 167 -20.34 -0.35 -6.23
#